data_6fedb9b920964273ddfa1e3c9230ab8b
#
_entry.id   6fedb9b920964273ddfa1e3c9230ab8b
#
_cell.length_a   1.000
_cell.length_b   1.000
_cell.length_c   1.000
_cell.angle_alpha   90.00
_cell.angle_beta   90.00
_cell.angle_gamma   90.00
#
_symmetry.space_group_name_H-M   'P 1'
#
loop_
_entity.id
_entity.type
_entity.pdbx_description
1 polymer ?
#
loop_
_entity_poly.entity_id
_entity_poly.type
_entity_poly.pdbx_seq_one_letter_code
_entity_poly.pdbx_strand_id
1 'polypeptide(L)'
;MCLGVDYGYRGDSCRVCFTHPKATLPVRTRSGEAILLPWGRRKVQRGTLPFGGCARLDSIYAGRWDKWFPVPVKLCVQGFMVQDMEGHARWFELPKGKWIQGLVARERYER
;
A
#
# COMPACT_ATOMS: atom_id res chain seq x y z
N MET A 1 10.19 1.56 -6.65
CA MET A 1 8.78 1.24 -6.41
C MET A 1 8.68 0.12 -5.38
N CYS A 2 7.87 0.29 -4.36
CA CYS A 2 7.67 -0.75 -3.35
C CYS A 2 6.78 -1.86 -3.93
N LEU A 3 7.26 -3.10 -3.92
CA LEU A 3 6.57 -4.27 -4.48
C LEU A 3 6.24 -5.32 -3.43
N GLY A 4 6.70 -5.18 -2.22
CA GLY A 4 6.43 -6.11 -1.13
C GLY A 4 6.61 -5.46 0.23
N VAL A 5 5.96 -5.99 1.24
CA VAL A 5 6.07 -5.53 2.62
C VAL A 5 6.07 -6.71 3.58
N ASP A 6 6.73 -6.49 4.73
CA ASP A 6 6.65 -7.36 5.90
C ASP A 6 5.91 -6.65 7.00
N TYR A 7 4.97 -7.31 7.66
CA TYR A 7 4.30 -6.75 8.82
C TYR A 7 3.81 -7.84 9.77
N GLY A 8 3.59 -7.45 11.03
CA GLY A 8 2.94 -8.31 12.00
C GLY A 8 1.46 -7.94 12.13
N TYR A 9 0.60 -8.95 12.23
CA TYR A 9 -0.82 -8.77 12.44
C TYR A 9 -1.36 -9.87 13.33
N ARG A 10 -1.94 -9.50 14.47
CA ARG A 10 -2.51 -10.42 15.47
C ARG A 10 -1.53 -11.53 15.88
N GLY A 11 -0.26 -11.18 16.06
CA GLY A 11 0.79 -12.11 16.48
C GLY A 11 1.46 -12.89 15.37
N ASP A 12 0.96 -12.81 14.15
CA ASP A 12 1.54 -13.49 12.99
C ASP A 12 2.42 -12.55 12.19
N SER A 13 3.50 -13.08 11.64
CA SER A 13 4.33 -12.37 10.66
C SER A 13 3.80 -12.62 9.25
N CYS A 14 3.61 -11.54 8.50
CA CYS A 14 3.10 -11.59 7.14
C CYS A 14 4.11 -10.96 6.19
N ARG A 15 4.41 -11.67 5.09
CA ARG A 15 5.16 -11.12 3.96
C ARG A 15 4.26 -11.18 2.74
N VAL A 16 3.97 -10.02 2.15
CA VAL A 16 3.06 -9.93 1.02
C VAL A 16 3.72 -9.19 -0.13
N CYS A 17 3.41 -9.62 -1.35
CA CYS A 17 3.85 -8.97 -2.57
C CYS A 17 2.63 -8.44 -3.32
N PHE A 18 2.78 -7.28 -3.94
CA PHE A 18 1.71 -6.62 -4.68
C PHE A 18 1.14 -7.49 -5.80
N THR A 19 1.96 -8.35 -6.39
CA THR A 19 1.52 -9.26 -7.46
C THR A 19 0.44 -10.24 -7.03
N HIS A 20 0.31 -10.51 -5.72
CA HIS A 20 -0.73 -11.38 -5.21
C HIS A 20 -2.07 -10.63 -5.17
N PRO A 21 -3.15 -11.13 -5.83
CA PRO A 21 -4.39 -10.36 -5.95
C PRO A 21 -5.13 -10.12 -4.63
N LYS A 22 -4.84 -10.90 -3.60
CA LYS A 22 -5.40 -10.74 -2.25
C LYS A 22 -4.47 -10.03 -1.28
N ALA A 23 -3.40 -9.41 -1.78
CA ALA A 23 -2.45 -8.69 -0.92
C ALA A 23 -3.14 -7.55 -0.18
N THR A 24 -2.86 -7.45 1.12
CA THR A 24 -3.39 -6.41 2.00
C THR A 24 -2.27 -5.65 2.67
N LEU A 25 -2.56 -4.44 3.11
CA LEU A 25 -1.65 -3.59 3.86
C LEU A 25 -2.24 -3.25 5.23
N PRO A 26 -1.40 -3.20 6.29
CA PRO A 26 -1.84 -2.83 7.62
C PRO A 26 -1.94 -1.29 7.72
N VAL A 27 -3.15 -0.78 7.83
CA VAL A 27 -3.43 0.64 7.95
C VAL A 27 -3.73 0.98 9.39
N ARG A 28 -3.01 1.96 9.95
CA ARG A 28 -3.22 2.39 11.32
C ARG A 28 -4.47 3.26 11.43
N THR A 29 -5.39 2.89 12.32
CA THR A 29 -6.59 3.67 12.61
C THR A 29 -6.32 4.70 13.70
N ARG A 30 -7.28 5.59 13.94
CA ARG A 30 -7.20 6.60 15.01
C ARG A 30 -7.08 5.99 16.40
N SER A 31 -7.64 4.80 16.61
CA SER A 31 -7.53 4.08 17.89
C SER A 31 -6.16 3.45 18.11
N GLY A 32 -5.28 3.49 17.12
CA GLY A 32 -3.96 2.89 17.16
C GLY A 32 -3.93 1.44 16.71
N GLU A 33 -5.08 0.84 16.43
CA GLU A 33 -5.17 -0.50 15.88
C GLU A 33 -4.89 -0.49 14.38
N ALA A 34 -4.37 -1.61 13.88
CA ALA A 34 -4.17 -1.80 12.44
C ALA A 34 -5.35 -2.58 11.87
N ILE A 35 -5.83 -2.14 10.72
CA ILE A 35 -6.80 -2.88 9.90
C ILE A 35 -6.14 -3.25 8.58
N LEU A 36 -6.53 -4.38 8.01
CA LEU A 36 -6.00 -4.81 6.71
C LEU A 36 -6.92 -4.30 5.61
N LEU A 37 -6.34 -3.54 4.67
CA LEU A 37 -7.05 -3.05 3.49
C LEU A 37 -6.39 -3.61 2.22
N PRO A 38 -7.16 -3.82 1.15
CA PRO A 38 -6.60 -4.29 -0.11
C PRO A 38 -5.51 -3.34 -0.63
N TRP A 39 -4.44 -3.92 -1.15
CA TRP A 39 -3.30 -3.15 -1.66
C TRP A 39 -3.46 -2.85 -3.14
N GLY A 40 -3.88 -1.63 -3.44
CA GLY A 40 -3.92 -1.14 -4.81
C GLY A 40 -4.85 -1.92 -5.75
N ARG A 41 -4.58 -1.83 -7.03
CA ARG A 41 -5.40 -2.47 -8.07
C ARG A 41 -4.52 -3.10 -9.14
N ARG A 42 -4.81 -4.36 -9.49
CA ARG A 42 -4.17 -5.09 -10.60
C ARG A 42 -5.06 -4.98 -11.83
N LYS A 43 -4.47 -5.17 -13.01
CA LYS A 43 -5.19 -5.06 -14.29
C LYS A 43 -6.40 -5.98 -14.40
N VAL A 44 -6.33 -7.15 -13.77
CA VAL A 44 -7.42 -8.14 -13.79
C VAL A 44 -8.55 -7.83 -12.82
N GLN A 45 -8.38 -6.86 -11.94
CA GLN A 45 -9.37 -6.49 -10.94
C GLN A 45 -10.29 -5.39 -11.48
N ARG A 46 -11.57 -5.51 -11.15
CA ARG A 46 -12.55 -4.48 -11.48
C ARG A 46 -12.29 -3.23 -10.64
N GLY A 47 -12.65 -2.08 -11.19
CA GLY A 47 -12.63 -0.84 -10.48
C GLY A 47 -12.17 0.32 -11.36
N THR A 48 -12.10 1.49 -10.77
CA THR A 48 -11.71 2.73 -11.45
C THR A 48 -10.39 3.28 -10.93
N LEU A 49 -9.85 2.74 -9.84
CA LEU A 49 -8.56 3.16 -9.32
C LEU A 49 -7.44 2.92 -10.35
N PRO A 50 -6.41 3.76 -10.38
CA PRO A 50 -5.25 3.49 -11.21
C PRO A 50 -4.62 2.14 -10.90
N PHE A 51 -4.05 1.49 -11.91
CA PHE A 51 -3.32 0.24 -11.70
C PHE A 51 -2.04 0.49 -10.90
N GLY A 52 -1.71 -0.44 -10.03
CA GLY A 52 -0.48 -0.42 -9.26
C GLY A 52 -0.71 -0.39 -7.76
N GLY A 53 0.38 -0.53 -7.03
CA GLY A 53 0.41 -0.55 -5.57
C GLY A 53 0.96 0.72 -4.95
N CYS A 54 1.36 1.70 -5.76
CA CYS A 54 1.97 2.95 -5.30
C CYS A 54 1.37 4.13 -6.05
N ALA A 55 1.15 5.22 -5.32
CA ALA A 55 0.76 6.50 -5.91
C ALA A 55 1.98 7.42 -5.92
N ARG A 56 2.22 8.10 -7.03
CA ARG A 56 3.29 9.09 -7.11
C ARG A 56 2.90 10.34 -6.36
N LEU A 57 3.83 10.85 -5.56
CA LEU A 57 3.59 12.03 -4.72
C LEU A 57 3.21 13.25 -5.56
N ASP A 58 3.86 13.44 -6.71
CA ASP A 58 3.55 14.54 -7.61
C ASP A 58 2.12 14.46 -8.17
N SER A 59 1.61 13.26 -8.48
CA SER A 59 0.22 13.10 -8.92
C SER A 59 -0.80 13.36 -7.81
N ILE A 60 -0.44 13.07 -6.57
CA ILE A 60 -1.29 13.39 -5.40
C ILE A 60 -1.40 14.92 -5.27
N TYR A 61 -0.28 15.62 -5.29
CA TYR A 61 -0.26 17.09 -5.20
C TYR A 61 -0.92 17.77 -6.40
N ALA A 62 -0.88 17.16 -7.58
CA ALA A 62 -1.57 17.67 -8.76
C ALA A 62 -3.08 17.45 -8.74
N GLY A 63 -3.62 16.79 -7.71
CA GLY A 63 -5.06 16.54 -7.57
C GLY A 63 -5.59 15.39 -8.41
N ARG A 64 -4.73 14.57 -9.00
CA ARG A 64 -5.16 13.46 -9.88
C ARG A 64 -5.89 12.35 -9.15
N TRP A 65 -5.73 12.29 -7.81
CA TRP A 65 -6.39 11.30 -6.95
C TRP A 65 -7.67 11.82 -6.30
N ASP A 66 -7.99 13.12 -6.43
CA ASP A 66 -9.07 13.76 -5.68
C ASP A 66 -10.43 13.10 -5.88
N LYS A 67 -10.70 12.59 -7.06
CA LYS A 67 -11.98 11.93 -7.39
C LYS A 67 -12.23 10.63 -6.59
N TRP A 68 -11.20 10.07 -5.96
CA TRP A 68 -11.32 8.88 -5.11
C TRP A 68 -11.24 9.22 -3.62
N PHE A 69 -11.36 10.49 -3.26
CA PHE A 69 -11.35 10.98 -1.87
C PHE A 69 -10.17 10.44 -1.06
N PRO A 70 -8.91 10.68 -1.49
CA PRO A 70 -7.74 10.09 -0.87
C PRO A 70 -7.52 10.60 0.54
N VAL A 71 -7.18 9.68 1.45
CA VAL A 71 -6.84 9.99 2.84
C VAL A 71 -5.44 9.45 3.12
N PRO A 72 -4.50 10.31 3.54
CA PRO A 72 -3.17 9.86 3.95
C PRO A 72 -3.26 9.02 5.22
N VAL A 73 -2.53 7.91 5.23
CA VAL A 73 -2.52 6.97 6.36
C VAL A 73 -1.10 6.50 6.64
N LYS A 74 -0.89 5.95 7.84
CA LYS A 74 0.35 5.29 8.21
C LYS A 74 0.22 3.79 7.96
N LEU A 75 1.20 3.23 7.25
CA LEU A 75 1.31 1.79 7.07
C LEU A 75 2.30 1.25 8.09
N CYS A 76 1.81 0.41 9.00
CA CYS A 76 2.61 -0.15 10.10
C CYS A 76 3.34 -1.40 9.64
N VAL A 77 4.29 -1.24 8.72
CA VAL A 77 5.10 -2.32 8.18
C VAL A 77 6.47 -2.35 8.86
N GLN A 78 7.08 -3.53 8.91
CA GLN A 78 8.41 -3.74 9.49
C GLN A 78 9.51 -3.67 8.44
N GLY A 79 9.16 -3.93 7.20
CA GLY A 79 10.10 -3.87 6.09
C GLY A 79 9.37 -3.76 4.76
N PHE A 80 10.15 -3.51 3.72
CA PHE A 80 9.62 -3.36 2.37
C PHE A 80 10.62 -3.87 1.34
N MET A 81 10.12 -4.22 0.16
CA MET A 81 10.92 -4.71 -0.94
C MET A 81 10.78 -3.80 -2.15
N VAL A 82 11.92 -3.50 -2.76
CA VAL A 82 11.98 -2.83 -4.05
C VAL A 82 12.80 -3.67 -5.02
N GLN A 83 12.54 -3.53 -6.31
CA GLN A 83 13.40 -4.10 -7.33
C GLN A 83 14.45 -3.10 -7.75
N ASP A 84 15.72 -3.56 -7.88
CA ASP A 84 16.77 -2.74 -8.45
C ASP A 84 16.66 -2.67 -9.98
N MET A 85 17.57 -1.96 -10.64
CA MET A 85 17.55 -1.79 -12.09
C MET A 85 17.75 -3.09 -12.87
N GLU A 86 18.33 -4.11 -12.23
CA GLU A 86 18.54 -5.44 -12.81
C GLU A 86 17.38 -6.40 -12.53
N GLY A 87 16.34 -5.93 -11.82
CA GLY A 87 15.18 -6.72 -11.45
C GLY A 87 15.34 -7.56 -10.20
N HIS A 88 16.44 -7.39 -9.45
CA HIS A 88 16.66 -8.13 -8.21
C HIS A 88 15.85 -7.53 -7.07
N ALA A 89 15.21 -8.37 -6.28
CA ALA A 89 14.47 -7.96 -5.09
C ALA A 89 15.45 -7.55 -3.98
N ARG A 90 15.23 -6.37 -3.41
CA ARG A 90 15.98 -5.85 -2.28
C ARG A 90 15.03 -5.57 -1.12
N TRP A 91 15.27 -6.23 0.01
CA TRP A 91 14.47 -6.06 1.22
C TRP A 91 15.17 -5.12 2.20
N PHE A 92 14.41 -4.20 2.75
CA PHE A 92 14.91 -3.23 3.72
C PHE A 92 14.05 -3.30 4.97
N GLU A 93 14.70 -3.24 6.15
CA GLU A 93 14.00 -3.11 7.42
C GLU A 93 13.75 -1.64 7.73
N LEU A 94 12.55 -1.35 8.27
CA LEU A 94 12.26 -0.04 8.80
C LEU A 94 12.75 0.07 10.24
N PRO A 95 13.46 1.14 10.61
CA PRO A 95 13.81 1.37 12.00
C PRO A 95 12.56 1.48 12.87
N LYS A 96 12.69 1.07 14.13
CA LYS A 96 11.61 1.18 15.12
C LYS A 96 11.09 2.62 15.18
N GLY A 97 9.77 2.78 15.18
CA GLY A 97 9.14 4.10 15.19
C GLY A 97 8.98 4.75 13.83
N LYS A 98 9.41 4.08 12.76
CA LYS A 98 9.22 4.54 11.38
C LYS A 98 8.07 3.79 10.72
N TRP A 99 7.47 4.40 9.72
CA TRP A 99 6.37 3.84 8.95
C TRP A 99 6.45 4.29 7.48
N ILE A 100 5.71 3.62 6.62
CA ILE A 100 5.53 4.07 5.24
C ILE A 100 4.25 4.87 5.17
N GLN A 101 4.27 5.99 4.47
CA GLN A 101 3.06 6.73 4.19
C GLN A 101 2.28 6.05 3.08
N GLY A 102 1.00 5.80 3.34
CA GLY A 102 0.07 5.26 2.37
C GLY A 102 -1.05 6.23 2.07
N LEU A 103 -1.90 5.81 1.15
CA LEU A 103 -3.06 6.55 0.71
C LEU A 103 -4.24 5.60 0.65
N VAL A 104 -5.30 5.89 1.39
CA VAL A 104 -6.56 5.17 1.26
C VAL A 104 -7.44 5.91 0.28
N ALA A 105 -7.80 5.25 -0.80
CA ALA A 105 -8.66 5.79 -1.84
C ALA A 105 -9.95 4.98 -1.90
N ARG A 106 -11.05 5.63 -2.24
CA ARG A 106 -12.36 4.98 -2.34
C ARG A 106 -12.65 4.67 -3.79
N GLU A 107 -12.96 3.40 -4.06
CA GLU A 107 -13.40 3.00 -5.38
C GLU A 107 -14.75 3.67 -5.71
N ARG A 108 -14.87 4.18 -6.93
CA ARG A 108 -16.13 4.74 -7.42
C ARG A 108 -16.72 3.77 -8.43
N TYR A 109 -17.90 3.24 -8.09
CA TYR A 109 -18.64 2.41 -9.02
C TYR A 109 -19.66 3.29 -9.74
N GLU A 110 -19.61 3.32 -11.06
CA GLU A 110 -20.64 3.93 -11.86
C GLU A 110 -21.89 3.06 -11.81
N ARG A 111 -23.02 3.70 -11.58
CA ARG A 111 -24.32 3.03 -11.60
C ARG A 111 -24.97 3.19 -12.96
#